data_c51e7c5a9438f6c69abd26156b3c15ba
#
_entry.id   c51e7c5a9438f6c69abd26156b3c15ba
#
_cell.length_a   1.000
_cell.length_b   1.000
_cell.length_c   1.000
_cell.angle_alpha   90.00
_cell.angle_beta   90.00
_cell.angle_gamma   90.00
#
_symmetry.space_group_name_H-M   'P 1'
#
loop_
_entity.id
_entity.type
_entity.pdbx_description
1 polymer ?
#
loop_
_entity_poly.entity_id
_entity_poly.type
_entity_poly.pdbx_seq_one_letter_code
_entity_poly.pdbx_strand_id
1 'polypeptide(L)'
;MKALKSLLVIGLMTALSLSGYSQSLRIVYDFIQDEVHYFKTKPGDPIGKEIASPVVGRNNLVIVEVVNFNKFVYAADATYTSRVVEKQSDMGFLDIVSPLVNPMGSGGFFSALGGTLPVDVSRGGLMATRGASSAYDDIVHAYKTLTGLETDMKAVNYAISKLNKLKYNPYLPTDTIVNMSNNIVAQIFHKSVMNPSDFSEVIVQYNKDYANFVSNLETATVSFLREYQAYASRTEGSFEGRGLDQTVRNFNAEVKQVTKTFNPEYITAQIDFLETVYTSIVATRYTFNSSHAAKDDEIDLALNFYKVPMDQDGKYLSVDRNKISELAKVKEKKINIVVRGDIKVSSSVGLAFTKFQTTDEFIYRDSAIMSISGSSFSPNLGAYVNVHPYSGRTLQLGGTFGVGVPLQADQKSVNMYMGMSALLGSDSRVAVHAGASLGQVQKLGAGYNLGDALLPGDLTIPTRNVWEWGTFIGVSFNIAKTGS
;
A
#
# COMPACT_ATOMS: atom_id res chain seq x y z
N MET A 1 5.28 -1.21 54.85
CA MET A 1 5.98 -0.24 53.99
C MET A 1 6.93 -0.89 52.94
N LYS A 2 7.71 -1.92 53.24
CA LYS A 2 8.61 -2.56 52.23
C LYS A 2 7.85 -3.23 51.07
N ALA A 3 6.73 -3.92 51.33
CA ALA A 3 5.93 -4.59 50.32
C ALA A 3 5.25 -3.61 49.31
N LEU A 4 4.82 -2.44 49.76
CA LEU A 4 4.20 -1.43 48.91
C LEU A 4 5.20 -0.77 47.94
N LYS A 5 6.45 -0.56 48.39
CA LYS A 5 7.55 -0.07 47.53
C LYS A 5 7.91 -1.07 46.46
N SER A 6 7.92 -2.38 46.79
CA SER A 6 8.18 -3.44 45.81
C SER A 6 7.06 -3.55 44.76
N LEU A 7 5.81 -3.41 45.14
CA LEU A 7 4.67 -3.44 44.20
C LEU A 7 4.70 -2.26 43.22
N LEU A 8 5.04 -1.07 43.71
CA LEU A 8 5.12 0.15 42.90
C LEU A 8 6.29 0.10 41.90
N VAL A 9 7.43 -0.46 42.30
CA VAL A 9 8.60 -0.67 41.43
C VAL A 9 8.33 -1.76 40.39
N ILE A 10 7.66 -2.85 40.76
CA ILE A 10 7.27 -3.91 39.81
C ILE A 10 6.24 -3.37 38.80
N GLY A 11 5.25 -2.60 39.24
CA GLY A 11 4.29 -1.94 38.34
C GLY A 11 4.95 -0.95 37.36
N LEU A 12 5.96 -0.20 37.83
CA LEU A 12 6.71 0.73 36.99
C LEU A 12 7.67 -0.01 36.01
N MET A 13 8.30 -1.08 36.48
CA MET A 13 9.19 -1.91 35.64
C MET A 13 8.44 -2.71 34.59
N THR A 14 7.25 -3.20 34.87
CA THR A 14 6.40 -3.87 33.86
C THR A 14 5.83 -2.88 32.84
N ALA A 15 5.58 -1.64 33.23
CA ALA A 15 5.19 -0.58 32.27
C ALA A 15 6.34 -0.15 31.34
N LEU A 16 7.59 -0.22 31.81
CA LEU A 16 8.79 0.16 31.04
C LEU A 16 9.32 -0.98 30.15
N SER A 17 8.99 -2.25 30.43
CA SER A 17 9.43 -3.40 29.63
C SER A 17 8.56 -3.70 28.39
N LEU A 18 7.55 -2.91 28.14
CA LEU A 18 6.80 -2.89 26.89
C LEU A 18 7.50 -2.04 25.79
N SER A 19 8.83 -2.01 25.77
CA SER A 19 9.60 -1.62 24.58
C SER A 19 9.35 -2.65 23.49
N GLY A 20 8.15 -2.55 22.93
CA GLY A 20 7.71 -3.38 21.83
C GLY A 20 8.67 -3.22 20.66
N TYR A 21 9.08 -4.34 20.11
CA TYR A 21 9.69 -4.42 18.79
C TYR A 21 8.95 -3.47 17.86
N SER A 22 9.69 -2.60 17.19
CA SER A 22 9.15 -1.67 16.18
C SER A 22 8.32 -2.46 15.17
N GLN A 23 6.99 -2.38 15.28
CA GLN A 23 6.07 -3.08 14.39
C GLN A 23 5.50 -2.06 13.44
N SER A 24 5.90 -2.15 12.18
CA SER A 24 5.34 -1.30 11.12
C SER A 24 3.94 -1.78 10.72
N LEU A 25 3.12 -0.84 10.29
CA LEU A 25 1.85 -1.12 9.63
C LEU A 25 2.07 -1.13 8.13
N ARG A 26 1.84 -2.27 7.47
CA ARG A 26 1.79 -2.37 6.02
C ARG A 26 0.33 -2.39 5.58
N ILE A 27 -0.01 -1.48 4.68
CA ILE A 27 -1.32 -1.34 4.05
C ILE A 27 -1.16 -1.76 2.60
N VAL A 28 -1.85 -2.80 2.20
CA VAL A 28 -1.89 -3.27 0.81
C VAL A 28 -3.24 -2.92 0.23
N TYR A 29 -3.26 -2.08 -0.79
CA TYR A 29 -4.45 -1.71 -1.51
C TYR A 29 -4.43 -2.29 -2.90
N ASP A 30 -5.40 -3.15 -3.23
CA ASP A 30 -5.59 -3.65 -4.59
C ASP A 30 -6.39 -2.62 -5.40
N PHE A 31 -5.73 -2.05 -6.42
CA PHE A 31 -6.33 -0.98 -7.24
C PHE A 31 -7.50 -1.47 -8.09
N ILE A 32 -7.46 -2.74 -8.55
CA ILE A 32 -8.49 -3.33 -9.41
C ILE A 32 -9.69 -3.78 -8.57
N GLN A 33 -9.43 -4.52 -7.47
CA GLN A 33 -10.48 -5.08 -6.63
C GLN A 33 -11.08 -4.06 -5.66
N ASP A 34 -10.42 -2.91 -5.46
CA ASP A 34 -10.77 -1.87 -4.48
C ASP A 34 -10.75 -2.37 -3.02
N GLU A 35 -9.93 -3.37 -2.73
CA GLU A 35 -9.81 -3.98 -1.41
C GLU A 35 -8.56 -3.46 -0.68
N VAL A 36 -8.67 -3.36 0.64
CA VAL A 36 -7.58 -2.92 1.51
C VAL A 36 -7.31 -3.99 2.55
N HIS A 37 -6.06 -4.43 2.64
CA HIS A 37 -5.57 -5.35 3.64
C HIS A 37 -4.54 -4.68 4.54
N TYR A 38 -4.57 -4.99 5.82
CA TYR A 38 -3.69 -4.41 6.82
C TYR A 38 -2.84 -5.49 7.45
N PHE A 39 -1.52 -5.26 7.54
CA PHE A 39 -0.58 -6.21 8.12
C PHE A 39 0.30 -5.55 9.16
N LYS A 40 0.56 -6.25 10.26
CA LYS A 40 1.62 -5.91 11.20
C LYS A 40 2.88 -6.63 10.82
N THR A 41 3.91 -5.87 10.45
CA THR A 41 5.22 -6.41 10.06
C THR A 41 6.24 -6.15 11.16
N LYS A 42 7.16 -7.10 11.35
CA LYS A 42 8.36 -6.95 12.19
C LYS A 42 9.57 -6.76 11.28
N PRO A 43 10.66 -6.17 11.77
CA PRO A 43 11.92 -6.18 11.03
C PRO A 43 12.30 -7.61 10.63
N GLY A 44 12.52 -7.83 9.32
CA GLY A 44 12.84 -9.16 8.77
C GLY A 44 11.65 -10.05 8.40
N ASP A 45 10.40 -9.63 8.67
CA ASP A 45 9.19 -10.33 8.24
C ASP A 45 8.46 -9.50 7.15
N PRO A 46 8.64 -9.83 5.87
CA PRO A 46 8.07 -9.05 4.76
C PRO A 46 6.55 -9.23 4.62
N ILE A 47 5.98 -10.33 5.12
CA ILE A 47 4.55 -10.64 4.95
C ILE A 47 3.75 -10.05 6.10
N GLY A 48 4.19 -10.29 7.34
CA GLY A 48 3.50 -9.84 8.54
C GLY A 48 2.22 -10.62 8.85
N LYS A 49 1.60 -10.25 9.96
CA LYS A 49 0.31 -10.81 10.40
C LYS A 49 -0.82 -9.87 9.98
N GLU A 50 -1.82 -10.41 9.30
CA GLU A 50 -3.02 -9.65 8.93
C GLU A 50 -3.82 -9.22 10.17
N ILE A 51 -4.35 -8.00 10.13
CA ILE A 51 -5.14 -7.38 11.19
C ILE A 51 -6.40 -6.74 10.60
N ALA A 52 -7.48 -6.68 11.38
CA ALA A 52 -8.78 -6.20 10.91
C ALA A 52 -8.87 -4.67 10.77
N SER A 53 -7.97 -3.91 11.39
CA SER A 53 -8.02 -2.45 11.39
C SER A 53 -6.62 -1.84 11.36
N PRO A 54 -6.45 -0.65 10.71
CA PRO A 54 -5.15 0.01 10.58
C PRO A 54 -4.74 0.66 11.90
N VAL A 55 -3.92 -0.05 12.65
CA VAL A 55 -3.38 0.41 13.94
C VAL A 55 -1.88 0.26 13.96
N VAL A 56 -1.19 1.33 14.31
CA VAL A 56 0.28 1.38 14.38
C VAL A 56 0.75 1.93 15.73
N GLY A 57 1.94 1.54 16.17
CA GLY A 57 2.59 2.15 17.33
C GLY A 57 3.20 3.51 16.98
N ARG A 58 3.26 4.43 17.95
CA ARG A 58 3.92 5.73 17.78
C ARG A 58 5.39 5.54 17.38
N ASN A 59 5.89 6.39 16.50
CA ASN A 59 7.22 6.35 15.89
C ASN A 59 7.51 5.12 14.99
N ASN A 60 6.53 4.26 14.75
CA ASN A 60 6.65 3.20 13.78
C ASN A 60 6.29 3.67 12.37
N LEU A 61 6.67 2.90 11.36
CA LEU A 61 6.38 3.23 9.96
C LEU A 61 5.00 2.73 9.55
N VAL A 62 4.32 3.54 8.78
CA VAL A 62 3.19 3.15 7.93
C VAL A 62 3.75 2.99 6.52
N ILE A 63 3.66 1.77 5.99
CA ILE A 63 4.11 1.43 4.64
C ILE A 63 2.86 1.15 3.81
N VAL A 64 2.70 1.88 2.73
CA VAL A 64 1.58 1.73 1.80
C VAL A 64 2.09 1.11 0.52
N GLU A 65 1.45 0.05 0.10
CA GLU A 65 1.70 -0.62 -1.17
C GLU A 65 0.38 -0.73 -1.95
N VAL A 66 0.35 -0.14 -3.13
CA VAL A 66 -0.75 -0.31 -4.07
C VAL A 66 -0.34 -1.37 -5.08
N VAL A 67 -1.08 -2.47 -5.14
CA VAL A 67 -0.84 -3.57 -6.08
C VAL A 67 -1.84 -3.52 -7.24
N ASN A 68 -1.52 -4.24 -8.33
CA ASN A 68 -2.31 -4.22 -9.57
C ASN A 68 -2.52 -2.80 -10.12
N PHE A 69 -1.52 -1.94 -9.91
CA PHE A 69 -1.54 -0.53 -10.29
C PHE A 69 -0.75 -0.30 -11.59
N ASN A 70 -1.45 -0.04 -12.68
CA ASN A 70 -0.81 0.20 -13.97
C ASN A 70 -0.23 1.62 -14.06
N LYS A 71 1.05 1.76 -13.71
CA LYS A 71 1.80 3.03 -13.74
C LYS A 71 2.02 3.63 -15.13
N PHE A 72 1.72 2.90 -16.20
CA PHE A 72 1.76 3.44 -17.56
C PHE A 72 0.49 4.22 -17.90
N VAL A 73 -0.61 3.93 -17.19
CA VAL A 73 -1.92 4.54 -17.41
C VAL A 73 -2.28 5.53 -16.31
N TYR A 74 -1.81 5.27 -15.10
CA TYR A 74 -2.13 6.05 -13.91
C TYR A 74 -0.88 6.56 -13.20
N ALA A 75 -1.01 7.75 -12.63
CA ALA A 75 -0.11 8.27 -11.61
C ALA A 75 -0.79 8.17 -10.24
N ALA A 76 -0.01 7.97 -9.18
CA ALA A 76 -0.52 7.91 -7.81
C ALA A 76 0.25 8.85 -6.91
N ASP A 77 -0.47 9.40 -5.93
CA ASP A 77 0.07 10.18 -4.83
C ASP A 77 -0.53 9.72 -3.51
N ALA A 78 0.27 9.75 -2.45
CA ALA A 78 -0.15 9.42 -1.10
C ALA A 78 0.04 10.64 -0.20
N THR A 79 -1.07 11.24 0.19
CA THR A 79 -1.09 12.39 1.10
C THR A 79 -1.38 11.91 2.52
N TYR A 80 -0.53 12.28 3.46
CA TYR A 80 -0.66 11.96 4.87
C TYR A 80 -0.98 13.24 5.64
N THR A 81 -2.15 13.28 6.26
CA THR A 81 -2.53 14.35 7.17
C THR A 81 -2.55 13.78 8.58
N SER A 82 -1.55 14.15 9.36
CA SER A 82 -1.49 13.77 10.78
C SER A 82 -2.29 14.74 11.62
N ARG A 83 -3.03 14.22 12.58
CA ARG A 83 -3.75 15.03 13.54
C ARG A 83 -3.58 14.51 14.96
N VAL A 84 -3.41 15.45 15.87
CA VAL A 84 -3.65 15.21 17.28
C VAL A 84 -5.16 15.25 17.47
N VAL A 85 -5.74 14.27 18.16
CA VAL A 85 -7.19 14.20 18.37
C VAL A 85 -7.58 15.36 19.29
N GLU A 86 -7.80 16.50 18.68
CA GLU A 86 -8.53 17.63 19.19
C GLU A 86 -9.86 17.66 18.45
N LYS A 87 -10.90 17.69 19.23
CA LYS A 87 -12.29 17.67 18.80
C LYS A 87 -12.57 18.56 17.60
N GLN A 88 -13.05 17.98 16.52
CA GLN A 88 -13.82 18.73 15.53
C GLN A 88 -15.12 18.00 15.23
N SER A 89 -16.21 18.69 15.54
CA SER A 89 -17.57 18.29 15.19
C SER A 89 -17.84 18.68 13.75
N ASP A 90 -18.47 17.73 13.08
CA ASP A 90 -19.52 17.84 12.08
C ASP A 90 -19.31 18.39 10.67
N MET A 91 -19.72 17.51 9.82
CA MET A 91 -20.61 17.65 8.64
C MET A 91 -20.03 18.12 7.31
N GLY A 92 -20.25 17.24 6.37
CA GLY A 92 -20.22 17.50 4.93
C GLY A 92 -20.46 16.22 4.15
N PHE A 93 -21.70 15.80 4.18
CA PHE A 93 -22.25 14.80 3.27
C PHE A 93 -22.51 15.47 1.90
N LEU A 94 -22.33 14.70 0.82
CA LEU A 94 -22.66 14.99 -0.59
C LEU A 94 -21.54 15.66 -1.41
N ASP A 95 -20.90 14.90 -2.30
CA ASP A 95 -21.33 14.91 -3.68
C ASP A 95 -20.89 13.65 -4.41
N ILE A 96 -21.90 13.03 -4.85
CA ILE A 96 -21.96 11.79 -5.59
C ILE A 96 -22.03 12.15 -7.08
N VAL A 97 -21.42 11.26 -7.88
CA VAL A 97 -21.92 10.84 -9.19
C VAL A 97 -21.44 11.55 -10.44
N SER A 98 -20.71 10.73 -11.18
CA SER A 98 -20.96 10.44 -12.60
C SER A 98 -20.48 11.41 -13.67
N PRO A 99 -20.29 11.03 -14.90
CA PRO A 99 -20.49 9.72 -15.54
C PRO A 99 -19.34 9.26 -16.46
N LEU A 100 -19.25 8.02 -16.61
CA LEU A 100 -19.46 7.16 -17.78
C LEU A 100 -19.46 7.83 -19.17
N VAL A 101 -18.83 7.10 -20.10
CA VAL A 101 -19.13 7.04 -21.54
C VAL A 101 -18.01 7.59 -22.41
N ASN A 102 -17.41 6.90 -23.25
CA ASN A 102 -17.71 5.86 -24.22
C ASN A 102 -16.49 5.61 -25.10
N PRO A 103 -16.39 4.48 -25.74
CA PRO A 103 -15.24 4.13 -26.56
C PRO A 103 -15.55 4.41 -28.04
N MET A 104 -14.60 5.03 -28.69
CA MET A 104 -14.54 5.04 -30.16
C MET A 104 -13.08 5.29 -30.54
N GLY A 105 -12.47 4.62 -31.43
CA GLY A 105 -12.85 3.81 -32.54
C GLY A 105 -11.59 3.33 -33.21
N SER A 106 -11.59 2.09 -33.53
CA SER A 106 -10.61 1.44 -34.37
C SER A 106 -10.74 1.94 -35.82
N GLY A 107 -9.64 2.38 -36.37
CA GLY A 107 -9.48 2.55 -37.80
C GLY A 107 -8.03 2.24 -38.11
N GLY A 108 -7.72 1.15 -38.51
CA GLY A 108 -7.63 0.51 -39.75
C GLY A 108 -6.59 1.13 -40.68
N PHE A 109 -5.29 0.71 -40.51
CA PHE A 109 -4.27 1.02 -41.52
C PHE A 109 -3.44 -0.24 -41.83
N PHE A 110 -4.08 -1.32 -42.22
CA PHE A 110 -3.41 -2.50 -42.77
C PHE A 110 -4.35 -3.19 -43.76
N SER A 111 -4.65 -2.51 -44.86
CA SER A 111 -5.44 -3.09 -45.94
C SER A 111 -4.83 -2.83 -47.31
N ALA A 112 -3.52 -2.76 -47.42
CA ALA A 112 -2.91 -2.44 -48.71
C ALA A 112 -1.65 -3.25 -49.07
N LEU A 113 -1.43 -4.44 -48.54
CA LEU A 113 -0.34 -5.32 -49.01
C LEU A 113 -0.79 -6.79 -49.06
N GLY A 114 -1.98 -7.01 -49.62
CA GLY A 114 -2.43 -8.36 -50.01
C GLY A 114 -2.11 -8.64 -51.46
N GLY A 115 -0.83 -8.76 -51.79
CA GLY A 115 -0.40 -9.33 -53.07
C GLY A 115 -0.07 -10.79 -52.89
N THR A 116 -1.00 -11.68 -53.21
CA THR A 116 -0.72 -13.10 -53.40
C THR A 116 0.18 -13.25 -54.61
N LEU A 117 1.40 -13.74 -54.39
CA LEU A 117 2.33 -14.08 -55.47
C LEU A 117 1.89 -15.40 -56.12
N PRO A 118 1.64 -15.44 -57.41
CA PRO A 118 1.50 -16.69 -58.11
C PRO A 118 2.91 -17.20 -58.49
N VAL A 119 3.53 -17.97 -57.63
CA VAL A 119 4.70 -18.74 -58.03
C VAL A 119 4.24 -20.13 -58.41
N ASP A 120 3.69 -20.24 -59.60
CA ASP A 120 3.63 -21.51 -60.32
C ASP A 120 4.70 -21.48 -61.40
N VAL A 121 5.98 -21.62 -60.99
CA VAL A 121 7.05 -21.89 -61.90
C VAL A 121 7.03 -23.36 -62.18
N SER A 122 6.28 -23.73 -63.20
CA SER A 122 6.24 -25.09 -63.71
C SER A 122 7.69 -25.53 -63.99
N ARG A 123 8.09 -26.59 -63.32
CA ARG A 123 9.41 -27.28 -63.40
C ARG A 123 9.84 -27.71 -64.82
N GLY A 124 9.02 -27.46 -65.81
CA GLY A 124 9.17 -28.05 -67.12
C GLY A 124 10.31 -27.46 -68.00
N GLY A 125 10.79 -26.25 -67.73
CA GLY A 125 11.73 -25.59 -68.62
C GLY A 125 13.21 -25.64 -68.21
N LEU A 126 13.50 -25.93 -66.94
CA LEU A 126 14.85 -25.83 -66.38
C LEU A 126 15.62 -27.14 -66.21
N MET A 127 15.01 -28.28 -66.55
CA MET A 127 15.65 -29.60 -66.41
C MET A 127 16.67 -29.97 -67.51
N ALA A 128 16.95 -29.09 -68.46
CA ALA A 128 17.82 -29.43 -69.61
C ALA A 128 19.33 -29.25 -69.38
N THR A 129 19.78 -28.72 -68.23
CA THR A 129 21.21 -28.52 -67.96
C THR A 129 21.61 -28.95 -66.57
N ARG A 130 22.40 -30.03 -66.46
CA ARG A 130 22.90 -30.63 -65.21
C ARG A 130 23.65 -29.71 -64.25
N GLY A 131 23.96 -28.47 -64.61
CA GLY A 131 24.66 -27.51 -63.79
C GLY A 131 23.80 -26.38 -63.20
N ALA A 132 22.63 -26.08 -63.82
CA ALA A 132 21.74 -25.00 -63.36
C ALA A 132 20.75 -25.49 -62.26
N SER A 133 20.64 -26.76 -62.06
CA SER A 133 19.65 -27.38 -61.13
C SER A 133 19.98 -27.11 -59.64
N SER A 134 21.26 -27.13 -59.26
CA SER A 134 21.63 -26.94 -57.85
C SER A 134 21.48 -25.48 -57.39
N ALA A 135 21.93 -24.53 -58.20
CA ALA A 135 21.82 -23.10 -57.88
C ALA A 135 20.35 -22.61 -57.85
N TYR A 136 19.51 -23.20 -58.73
CA TYR A 136 18.06 -22.94 -58.68
C TYR A 136 17.41 -23.50 -57.41
N ASP A 137 17.78 -24.71 -57.02
CA ASP A 137 17.24 -25.37 -55.82
C ASP A 137 17.69 -24.56 -54.56
N ASP A 138 18.92 -24.04 -54.51
CA ASP A 138 19.44 -23.20 -53.48
C ASP A 138 18.66 -21.88 -53.37
N ILE A 139 18.32 -21.25 -54.48
CA ILE A 139 17.53 -20.03 -54.55
C ILE A 139 16.10 -20.26 -54.10
N VAL A 140 15.46 -21.34 -54.56
CA VAL A 140 14.11 -21.72 -54.14
C VAL A 140 14.10 -21.97 -52.64
N HIS A 141 15.12 -22.60 -52.10
CA HIS A 141 15.25 -22.81 -50.66
C HIS A 141 15.43 -21.49 -49.94
N ALA A 142 16.34 -20.62 -50.39
CA ALA A 142 16.58 -19.30 -49.81
C ALA A 142 15.32 -18.42 -49.88
N TYR A 143 14.56 -18.44 -50.96
CA TYR A 143 13.31 -17.73 -51.13
C TYR A 143 12.20 -18.26 -50.18
N LYS A 144 12.07 -19.57 -50.02
CA LYS A 144 11.14 -20.14 -49.02
C LYS A 144 11.51 -19.71 -47.60
N THR A 145 12.75 -19.68 -47.30
CA THR A 145 13.24 -19.23 -45.99
C THR A 145 12.98 -17.72 -45.80
N LEU A 146 13.16 -16.91 -46.87
CA LEU A 146 12.83 -15.48 -46.83
C LEU A 146 11.32 -15.21 -46.60
N THR A 147 10.44 -15.96 -47.26
CA THR A 147 8.99 -15.87 -47.02
C THR A 147 8.59 -16.36 -45.65
N GLY A 148 9.31 -17.32 -45.08
CA GLY A 148 9.20 -17.71 -43.68
C GLY A 148 9.53 -16.56 -42.74
N LEU A 149 10.66 -15.88 -42.93
CA LEU A 149 11.06 -14.74 -42.16
C LEU A 149 10.14 -13.52 -42.29
N GLU A 150 9.59 -13.28 -43.48
CA GLU A 150 8.57 -12.25 -43.63
C GLU A 150 7.32 -12.55 -42.79
N THR A 151 6.94 -13.83 -42.69
CA THR A 151 5.85 -14.29 -41.86
C THR A 151 6.19 -14.08 -40.37
N ASP A 152 7.44 -14.39 -39.95
CA ASP A 152 7.93 -14.20 -38.60
C ASP A 152 7.99 -12.69 -38.23
N MET A 153 8.40 -11.84 -39.17
CA MET A 153 8.39 -10.38 -38.96
C MET A 153 6.96 -9.83 -38.84
N LYS A 154 6.01 -10.31 -39.57
CA LYS A 154 4.59 -9.99 -39.39
C LYS A 154 4.12 -10.43 -38.00
N ALA A 155 4.58 -11.58 -37.53
CA ALA A 155 4.30 -12.07 -36.17
C ALA A 155 4.96 -11.18 -35.10
N VAL A 156 6.20 -10.73 -35.30
CA VAL A 156 6.88 -9.79 -34.40
C VAL A 156 6.09 -8.48 -34.28
N ASN A 157 5.69 -7.87 -35.42
CA ASN A 157 4.90 -6.64 -35.41
C ASN A 157 3.52 -6.83 -34.72
N TYR A 158 2.89 -7.96 -34.96
CA TYR A 158 1.65 -8.32 -34.27
C TYR A 158 1.86 -8.45 -32.76
N ALA A 159 2.97 -9.06 -32.33
CA ALA A 159 3.32 -9.17 -30.91
C ALA A 159 3.57 -7.80 -30.27
N ILE A 160 4.32 -6.94 -30.92
CA ILE A 160 4.54 -5.56 -30.44
C ILE A 160 3.19 -4.86 -30.20
N SER A 161 2.27 -4.98 -31.15
CA SER A 161 0.92 -4.41 -31.00
C SER A 161 0.16 -5.02 -29.82
N LYS A 162 0.21 -6.34 -29.67
CA LYS A 162 -0.44 -7.04 -28.54
C LYS A 162 0.18 -6.71 -27.21
N LEU A 163 1.51 -6.71 -27.11
CA LEU A 163 2.23 -6.34 -25.89
C LEU A 163 1.94 -4.89 -25.48
N ASN A 164 1.89 -3.95 -26.43
CA ASN A 164 1.50 -2.58 -26.13
C ASN A 164 0.06 -2.49 -25.60
N LYS A 165 -0.89 -3.25 -26.16
CA LYS A 165 -2.25 -3.32 -25.63
C LYS A 165 -2.29 -3.88 -24.19
N LEU A 166 -1.47 -4.89 -23.88
CA LEU A 166 -1.33 -5.42 -22.53
C LEU A 166 -0.67 -4.40 -21.58
N LYS A 167 0.42 -3.78 -22.02
CA LYS A 167 1.16 -2.77 -21.25
C LYS A 167 0.25 -1.66 -20.74
N TYR A 168 -0.66 -1.20 -21.57
CA TYR A 168 -1.57 -0.11 -21.26
C TYR A 168 -2.97 -0.57 -20.84
N ASN A 169 -3.16 -1.85 -20.50
CA ASN A 169 -4.44 -2.35 -20.02
C ASN A 169 -4.63 -2.01 -18.52
N PRO A 170 -5.65 -1.20 -18.17
CA PRO A 170 -5.86 -0.78 -16.78
C PRO A 170 -6.64 -1.80 -15.94
N TYR A 171 -7.18 -2.87 -16.57
CA TYR A 171 -8.14 -3.78 -15.94
C TYR A 171 -7.59 -5.17 -15.65
N LEU A 172 -6.40 -5.50 -16.13
CA LEU A 172 -5.80 -6.80 -15.92
C LEU A 172 -4.85 -6.82 -14.73
N PRO A 173 -4.92 -7.85 -13.87
CA PRO A 173 -3.93 -8.06 -12.81
C PRO A 173 -2.52 -8.22 -13.38
N THR A 174 -1.54 -7.82 -12.59
CA THR A 174 -0.11 -7.84 -12.97
C THR A 174 0.34 -9.21 -13.46
N ASP A 175 0.03 -10.28 -12.71
CA ASP A 175 0.43 -11.65 -13.07
C ASP A 175 -0.18 -12.10 -14.39
N THR A 176 -1.42 -11.68 -14.67
CA THR A 176 -2.08 -11.96 -15.93
C THR A 176 -1.37 -11.26 -17.09
N ILE A 177 -1.01 -9.98 -16.92
CA ILE A 177 -0.27 -9.21 -17.94
C ILE A 177 1.08 -9.88 -18.24
N VAL A 178 1.84 -10.24 -17.20
CA VAL A 178 3.15 -10.88 -17.34
C VAL A 178 3.02 -12.26 -18.03
N ASN A 179 2.11 -13.10 -17.57
CA ASN A 179 1.90 -14.43 -18.14
C ASN A 179 1.45 -14.37 -19.60
N MET A 180 0.53 -13.47 -19.95
CA MET A 180 0.12 -13.26 -21.33
C MET A 180 1.27 -12.75 -22.19
N SER A 181 2.12 -11.86 -21.66
CA SER A 181 3.29 -11.35 -22.37
C SER A 181 4.31 -12.45 -22.65
N ASN A 182 4.60 -13.31 -21.67
CA ASN A 182 5.46 -14.46 -21.83
C ASN A 182 4.93 -15.43 -22.92
N ASN A 183 3.63 -15.69 -22.90
CA ASN A 183 2.99 -16.56 -23.89
C ASN A 183 3.06 -15.99 -25.32
N ILE A 184 2.83 -14.68 -25.50
CA ILE A 184 2.94 -14.02 -26.81
C ILE A 184 4.35 -14.17 -27.36
N VAL A 185 5.36 -13.91 -26.55
CA VAL A 185 6.77 -14.01 -26.97
C VAL A 185 7.16 -15.47 -27.25
N ALA A 186 6.74 -16.41 -26.38
CA ALA A 186 7.03 -17.82 -26.56
C ALA A 186 6.43 -18.39 -27.87
N GLN A 187 5.25 -17.93 -28.26
CA GLN A 187 4.61 -18.34 -29.51
C GLN A 187 5.40 -17.90 -30.76
N ILE A 188 5.98 -16.70 -30.74
CA ILE A 188 6.72 -16.17 -31.92
C ILE A 188 8.04 -16.91 -32.11
N PHE A 189 8.77 -17.09 -31.03
CA PHE A 189 10.11 -17.67 -31.08
C PHE A 189 10.12 -19.19 -30.90
N HIS A 190 8.95 -19.80 -30.71
CA HIS A 190 8.79 -21.24 -30.46
C HIS A 190 9.69 -21.75 -29.31
N LYS A 191 9.92 -20.90 -28.32
CA LYS A 191 10.72 -21.18 -27.13
C LYS A 191 10.01 -20.69 -25.89
N SER A 192 10.15 -21.42 -24.79
CA SER A 192 9.66 -20.97 -23.50
C SER A 192 10.47 -19.76 -23.04
N VAL A 193 9.77 -18.67 -22.73
CA VAL A 193 10.36 -17.44 -22.19
C VAL A 193 9.67 -17.18 -20.85
N MET A 194 10.42 -17.22 -19.76
CA MET A 194 9.89 -17.01 -18.41
C MET A 194 10.35 -15.69 -17.78
N ASN A 195 11.44 -15.13 -18.29
CA ASN A 195 12.04 -13.92 -17.76
C ASN A 195 12.77 -13.12 -18.86
N PRO A 196 13.13 -11.86 -18.62
CA PRO A 196 13.84 -11.02 -19.59
C PRO A 196 15.19 -11.58 -20.05
N SER A 197 15.92 -12.31 -19.20
CA SER A 197 17.20 -12.91 -19.54
C SER A 197 17.04 -13.99 -20.61
N ASP A 198 16.05 -14.89 -20.43
CA ASP A 198 15.74 -15.94 -21.40
C ASP A 198 15.37 -15.31 -22.76
N PHE A 199 14.62 -14.20 -22.71
CA PHE A 199 14.22 -13.50 -23.92
C PHE A 199 15.38 -12.84 -24.65
N SER A 200 16.30 -12.20 -23.92
CA SER A 200 17.49 -11.59 -24.51
C SER A 200 18.37 -12.63 -25.23
N GLU A 201 18.56 -13.82 -24.65
CA GLU A 201 19.28 -14.93 -25.30
C GLU A 201 18.62 -15.37 -26.62
N VAL A 202 17.30 -15.47 -26.61
CA VAL A 202 16.52 -15.83 -27.82
C VAL A 202 16.70 -14.77 -28.90
N ILE A 203 16.67 -13.50 -28.56
CA ILE A 203 16.87 -12.37 -29.50
C ILE A 203 18.28 -12.38 -30.11
N VAL A 204 19.31 -12.57 -29.31
CA VAL A 204 20.69 -12.63 -29.80
C VAL A 204 20.85 -13.76 -30.84
N GLN A 205 20.30 -14.94 -30.56
CA GLN A 205 20.35 -16.06 -31.49
C GLN A 205 19.56 -15.76 -32.77
N TYR A 206 18.37 -15.19 -32.66
CA TYR A 206 17.53 -14.86 -33.81
C TYR A 206 18.21 -13.83 -34.73
N ASN A 207 18.78 -12.76 -34.18
CA ASN A 207 19.51 -11.76 -34.93
C ASN A 207 20.70 -12.36 -35.69
N LYS A 208 21.45 -13.27 -35.07
CA LYS A 208 22.56 -13.98 -35.67
C LYS A 208 22.12 -14.86 -36.84
N ASP A 209 21.08 -15.65 -36.64
CA ASP A 209 20.51 -16.55 -37.64
C ASP A 209 19.99 -15.76 -38.84
N TYR A 210 19.38 -14.61 -38.61
CA TYR A 210 18.90 -13.70 -39.65
C TYR A 210 20.01 -13.07 -40.45
N ALA A 211 21.05 -12.55 -39.80
CA ALA A 211 22.21 -11.96 -40.51
C ALA A 211 22.91 -12.98 -41.42
N ASN A 212 23.08 -14.20 -40.94
CA ASN A 212 23.63 -15.29 -41.72
C ASN A 212 22.76 -15.64 -42.95
N PHE A 213 21.44 -15.61 -42.74
CA PHE A 213 20.49 -15.90 -43.80
C PHE A 213 20.52 -14.86 -44.92
N VAL A 214 20.51 -13.54 -44.58
CA VAL A 214 20.58 -12.46 -45.57
C VAL A 214 21.87 -12.57 -46.40
N SER A 215 22.99 -12.83 -45.76
CA SER A 215 24.28 -13.05 -46.45
C SER A 215 24.27 -14.24 -47.40
N ASN A 216 23.65 -15.34 -46.95
CA ASN A 216 23.52 -16.53 -47.80
C ASN A 216 22.56 -16.31 -49.01
N LEU A 217 21.46 -15.56 -48.82
CA LEU A 217 20.55 -15.21 -49.92
C LEU A 217 21.25 -14.33 -50.96
N GLU A 218 21.98 -13.33 -50.56
CA GLU A 218 22.75 -12.47 -51.44
C GLU A 218 23.75 -13.30 -52.27
N THR A 219 24.52 -14.17 -51.59
CA THR A 219 25.54 -15.02 -52.23
C THR A 219 24.87 -15.99 -53.23
N ALA A 220 23.76 -16.67 -52.87
CA ALA A 220 23.03 -17.57 -53.73
C ALA A 220 22.46 -16.84 -54.96
N THR A 221 21.91 -15.62 -54.73
CA THR A 221 21.36 -14.80 -55.84
C THR A 221 22.46 -14.39 -56.85
N VAL A 222 23.62 -13.96 -56.39
CA VAL A 222 24.74 -13.61 -57.26
C VAL A 222 25.24 -14.83 -58.04
N SER A 223 25.36 -16.00 -57.42
CA SER A 223 25.78 -17.24 -58.05
C SER A 223 24.80 -17.65 -59.12
N PHE A 224 23.53 -17.63 -58.84
CA PHE A 224 22.47 -17.95 -59.83
C PHE A 224 22.47 -17.01 -61.03
N LEU A 225 22.58 -15.71 -60.81
CA LEU A 225 22.63 -14.73 -61.92
C LEU A 225 23.83 -14.95 -62.80
N ARG A 226 24.99 -15.31 -62.26
CA ARG A 226 26.20 -15.67 -63.04
C ARG A 226 25.97 -16.92 -63.89
N GLU A 227 25.42 -17.99 -63.32
CA GLU A 227 25.13 -19.21 -64.02
C GLU A 227 24.06 -19.02 -65.07
N TYR A 228 23.03 -18.23 -64.78
CA TYR A 228 22.02 -17.86 -65.75
C TYR A 228 22.58 -17.06 -66.92
N GLN A 229 23.45 -16.06 -66.67
CA GLN A 229 24.15 -15.29 -67.75
C GLN A 229 24.97 -16.22 -68.65
N ALA A 230 25.69 -17.18 -68.07
CA ALA A 230 26.44 -18.17 -68.83
C ALA A 230 25.54 -19.10 -69.66
N TYR A 231 24.34 -19.43 -69.18
CA TYR A 231 23.35 -20.19 -69.93
C TYR A 231 22.72 -19.32 -71.03
N ALA A 232 22.29 -18.09 -70.74
CA ALA A 232 21.64 -17.20 -71.69
C ALA A 232 22.56 -16.89 -72.88
N SER A 233 23.85 -16.71 -72.65
CA SER A 233 24.86 -16.49 -73.74
C SER A 233 25.00 -17.71 -74.69
N ARG A 234 24.63 -18.91 -74.22
CA ARG A 234 24.66 -20.11 -75.08
C ARG A 234 23.35 -20.36 -75.84
N THR A 235 22.22 -19.76 -75.40
CA THR A 235 20.88 -19.96 -75.97
C THR A 235 20.32 -18.70 -76.62
N GLU A 236 21.14 -17.75 -76.94
CA GLU A 236 20.79 -16.46 -77.53
C GLU A 236 20.02 -16.69 -78.87
N GLY A 237 18.76 -16.28 -78.90
CA GLY A 237 17.89 -16.42 -80.06
C GLY A 237 16.72 -17.41 -79.95
N SER A 238 16.67 -18.31 -78.96
CA SER A 238 15.57 -19.23 -78.77
C SER A 238 14.31 -18.57 -78.16
N PHE A 239 13.11 -19.01 -78.55
CA PHE A 239 11.83 -18.53 -78.03
C PHE A 239 11.70 -18.80 -76.50
N GLU A 240 12.26 -19.92 -76.07
CA GLU A 240 12.30 -20.34 -74.66
C GLU A 240 13.21 -19.42 -73.81
N GLY A 241 14.29 -18.89 -74.38
CA GLY A 241 15.21 -17.99 -73.69
C GLY A 241 14.59 -16.66 -73.32
N ARG A 242 13.62 -16.12 -74.10
CA ARG A 242 12.97 -14.85 -73.84
C ARG A 242 11.97 -14.91 -72.66
N GLY A 243 11.22 -15.98 -72.53
CA GLY A 243 10.31 -16.20 -71.43
C GLY A 243 11.05 -16.41 -70.07
N LEU A 244 12.16 -17.14 -70.15
CA LEU A 244 13.01 -17.41 -68.99
C LEU A 244 13.72 -16.11 -68.49
N ASP A 245 14.20 -15.28 -69.43
CA ASP A 245 14.84 -14.00 -69.12
C ASP A 245 13.92 -13.02 -68.36
N GLN A 246 12.64 -12.99 -68.76
CA GLN A 246 11.65 -12.17 -68.04
C GLN A 246 11.40 -12.69 -66.64
N THR A 247 11.28 -14.03 -66.46
CA THR A 247 11.07 -14.68 -65.16
C THR A 247 12.26 -14.39 -64.21
N VAL A 248 13.50 -14.48 -64.69
CA VAL A 248 14.69 -14.19 -63.91
C VAL A 248 14.79 -12.72 -63.53
N ARG A 249 14.44 -11.80 -64.47
CA ARG A 249 14.36 -10.37 -64.14
C ARG A 249 13.32 -10.06 -63.08
N ASN A 250 12.16 -10.63 -63.15
CA ASN A 250 11.12 -10.48 -62.15
C ASN A 250 11.58 -11.00 -60.79
N PHE A 251 12.13 -12.20 -60.76
CA PHE A 251 12.72 -12.78 -59.54
C PHE A 251 13.79 -11.89 -58.90
N ASN A 252 14.75 -11.42 -59.70
CA ASN A 252 15.79 -10.54 -59.18
C ASN A 252 15.23 -9.20 -58.65
N ALA A 253 14.21 -8.64 -59.32
CA ALA A 253 13.53 -7.45 -58.85
C ALA A 253 12.80 -7.70 -57.49
N GLU A 254 12.21 -8.86 -57.39
CA GLU A 254 11.50 -9.27 -56.16
C GLU A 254 12.44 -9.52 -54.99
N VAL A 255 13.58 -10.23 -55.19
CA VAL A 255 14.63 -10.42 -54.18
C VAL A 255 15.18 -9.07 -53.75
N LYS A 256 15.47 -8.14 -54.67
CA LYS A 256 15.92 -6.80 -54.33
C LYS A 256 14.90 -6.00 -53.54
N GLN A 257 13.62 -6.12 -53.88
CA GLN A 257 12.55 -5.44 -53.13
C GLN A 257 12.42 -5.98 -51.72
N VAL A 258 12.45 -7.29 -51.55
CA VAL A 258 12.32 -7.96 -50.23
C VAL A 258 13.53 -7.63 -49.36
N THR A 259 14.79 -7.74 -49.87
CA THR A 259 16.01 -7.37 -49.15
C THR A 259 16.06 -5.90 -48.79
N LYS A 260 15.48 -5.03 -49.62
CA LYS A 260 15.38 -3.59 -49.29
C LYS A 260 14.36 -3.32 -48.19
N THR A 261 13.25 -4.01 -48.22
CA THR A 261 12.14 -3.86 -47.27
C THR A 261 12.51 -4.44 -45.91
N PHE A 262 13.14 -5.60 -45.91
CA PHE A 262 13.59 -6.30 -44.70
C PHE A 262 15.09 -6.26 -44.57
N ASN A 263 15.67 -5.06 -44.56
CA ASN A 263 17.12 -4.93 -44.33
C ASN A 263 17.44 -5.31 -42.87
N PRO A 264 18.67 -5.77 -42.60
CA PRO A 264 19.07 -6.22 -41.26
C PRO A 264 18.87 -5.14 -40.19
N GLU A 265 19.09 -3.86 -40.52
CA GLU A 265 18.90 -2.75 -39.59
C GLU A 265 17.44 -2.59 -39.18
N TYR A 266 16.48 -2.67 -40.11
CA TYR A 266 15.07 -2.61 -39.81
C TYR A 266 14.61 -3.75 -38.90
N ILE A 267 15.06 -4.96 -39.18
CA ILE A 267 14.68 -6.15 -38.41
C ILE A 267 15.26 -6.09 -37.00
N THR A 268 16.54 -5.77 -36.88
CA THR A 268 17.17 -5.57 -35.56
C THR A 268 16.42 -4.50 -34.77
N ALA A 269 16.08 -3.37 -35.38
CA ALA A 269 15.32 -2.30 -34.70
C ALA A 269 13.93 -2.77 -34.24
N GLN A 270 13.21 -3.60 -35.03
CA GLN A 270 11.90 -4.12 -34.61
C GLN A 270 12.02 -5.13 -33.46
N ILE A 271 13.04 -5.96 -33.50
CA ILE A 271 13.29 -6.96 -32.44
C ILE A 271 13.73 -6.26 -31.16
N ASP A 272 14.63 -5.29 -31.23
CA ASP A 272 15.06 -4.47 -30.08
C ASP A 272 13.87 -3.71 -29.49
N PHE A 273 12.98 -3.22 -30.35
CA PHE A 273 11.75 -2.57 -29.87
C PHE A 273 10.81 -3.56 -29.17
N LEU A 274 10.65 -4.79 -29.71
CA LEU A 274 9.91 -5.86 -29.05
C LEU A 274 10.51 -6.19 -27.68
N GLU A 275 11.84 -6.32 -27.58
CA GLU A 275 12.54 -6.55 -26.32
C GLU A 275 12.29 -5.42 -25.33
N THR A 276 12.39 -4.18 -25.78
CA THR A 276 12.13 -3.00 -24.93
C THR A 276 10.72 -3.01 -24.38
N VAL A 277 9.71 -3.30 -25.21
CA VAL A 277 8.30 -3.35 -24.78
C VAL A 277 8.10 -4.49 -23.78
N TYR A 278 8.56 -5.70 -24.10
CA TYR A 278 8.46 -6.88 -23.23
C TYR A 278 9.14 -6.66 -21.89
N THR A 279 10.39 -6.22 -21.89
CA THR A 279 11.18 -5.95 -20.68
C THR A 279 10.51 -4.85 -19.82
N SER A 280 9.95 -3.81 -20.45
CA SER A 280 9.22 -2.77 -19.74
C SER A 280 8.00 -3.32 -19.00
N ILE A 281 7.33 -4.33 -19.55
CA ILE A 281 6.18 -4.99 -18.91
C ILE A 281 6.66 -5.85 -17.73
N VAL A 282 7.59 -6.76 -17.97
CA VAL A 282 8.00 -7.78 -16.99
C VAL A 282 8.81 -7.17 -15.84
N ALA A 283 9.68 -6.20 -16.12
CA ALA A 283 10.44 -5.48 -15.08
C ALA A 283 9.59 -4.53 -14.26
N THR A 284 8.41 -4.18 -14.73
CA THR A 284 7.48 -3.32 -14.00
C THR A 284 6.72 -4.13 -12.97
N ARG A 285 6.88 -3.78 -11.70
CA ARG A 285 6.16 -4.44 -10.60
C ARG A 285 4.68 -4.06 -10.51
N TYR A 286 4.20 -3.13 -11.34
CA TYR A 286 2.82 -2.61 -11.30
C TYR A 286 2.38 -2.26 -9.88
N THR A 287 3.28 -1.64 -9.12
CA THR A 287 3.06 -1.23 -7.73
C THR A 287 3.42 0.23 -7.54
N PHE A 288 2.73 0.86 -6.61
CA PHE A 288 3.10 2.16 -6.06
C PHE A 288 3.39 1.99 -4.57
N ASN A 289 4.49 2.54 -4.08
CA ASN A 289 4.90 2.44 -2.69
C ASN A 289 5.10 3.82 -2.07
N SER A 290 4.64 3.98 -0.84
CA SER A 290 4.85 5.16 -0.02
C SER A 290 5.06 4.77 1.43
N SER A 291 5.74 5.61 2.22
CA SER A 291 5.94 5.37 3.65
C SER A 291 5.87 6.66 4.44
N HIS A 292 5.37 6.57 5.66
CA HIS A 292 5.21 7.68 6.58
C HIS A 292 5.47 7.26 8.02
N ALA A 293 6.10 8.13 8.83
CA ALA A 293 6.34 7.87 10.25
C ALA A 293 5.12 8.30 11.08
N ALA A 294 4.60 7.40 11.89
CA ALA A 294 3.45 7.66 12.76
C ALA A 294 3.88 8.48 13.99
N LYS A 295 3.64 9.78 13.97
CA LYS A 295 4.04 10.71 15.04
C LYS A 295 2.89 11.19 15.90
N ASP A 296 1.73 11.43 15.29
CA ASP A 296 0.54 11.98 15.94
C ASP A 296 -0.46 10.88 16.31
N ASP A 297 -1.61 11.22 16.85
CA ASP A 297 -2.59 10.25 17.35
C ASP A 297 -3.36 9.53 16.26
N GLU A 298 -3.60 10.23 15.16
CA GLU A 298 -4.27 9.70 13.98
C GLU A 298 -3.60 10.20 12.70
N ILE A 299 -3.66 9.38 11.68
CA ILE A 299 -3.17 9.70 10.34
C ILE A 299 -4.31 9.45 9.36
N ASP A 300 -4.77 10.49 8.69
CA ASP A 300 -5.65 10.39 7.55
C ASP A 300 -4.79 10.23 6.29
N LEU A 301 -4.78 9.02 5.74
CA LEU A 301 -4.11 8.69 4.48
C LEU A 301 -5.11 8.85 3.35
N ALA A 302 -4.80 9.69 2.36
CA ALA A 302 -5.51 9.79 1.10
C ALA A 302 -4.63 9.27 -0.03
N LEU A 303 -5.03 8.18 -0.66
CA LEU A 303 -4.44 7.66 -1.88
C LEU A 303 -5.19 8.27 -3.06
N ASN A 304 -4.52 9.10 -3.83
CA ASN A 304 -5.08 9.78 -4.99
C ASN A 304 -4.51 9.17 -6.27
N PHE A 305 -5.40 8.87 -7.21
CA PHE A 305 -5.05 8.27 -8.48
C PHE A 305 -5.49 9.18 -9.63
N TYR A 306 -4.59 9.39 -10.57
CA TYR A 306 -4.76 10.33 -11.67
C TYR A 306 -4.53 9.63 -12.99
N LYS A 307 -5.26 10.02 -14.02
CA LYS A 307 -5.06 9.48 -15.37
C LYS A 307 -3.91 10.23 -16.06
N VAL A 308 -2.95 9.45 -16.56
CA VAL A 308 -1.85 10.00 -17.33
C VAL A 308 -2.39 10.44 -18.70
N PRO A 309 -2.11 11.66 -19.17
CA PRO A 309 -2.55 12.11 -20.48
C PRO A 309 -1.83 11.36 -21.61
N MET A 310 -2.52 11.21 -22.73
CA MET A 310 -1.97 10.65 -23.96
C MET A 310 -1.69 11.78 -24.94
N ASP A 311 -0.64 11.63 -25.76
CA ASP A 311 -0.38 12.50 -26.89
C ASP A 311 -1.34 12.20 -28.06
N GLN A 312 -1.18 12.93 -29.16
CA GLN A 312 -1.98 12.77 -30.36
C GLN A 312 -1.80 11.40 -31.04
N ASP A 313 -0.64 10.75 -30.80
CA ASP A 313 -0.29 9.44 -31.34
C ASP A 313 -0.76 8.29 -30.42
N GLY A 314 -1.47 8.59 -29.33
CA GLY A 314 -1.97 7.61 -28.38
C GLY A 314 -0.91 7.04 -27.43
N LYS A 315 0.24 7.71 -27.27
CA LYS A 315 1.27 7.37 -26.31
C LYS A 315 1.05 8.13 -25.01
N TYR A 316 1.21 7.45 -23.90
CA TYR A 316 1.15 8.10 -22.57
C TYR A 316 2.37 8.98 -22.34
N LEU A 317 2.12 10.20 -21.87
CA LEU A 317 3.18 11.17 -21.58
C LEU A 317 3.89 10.84 -20.28
N SER A 318 5.17 11.16 -20.20
CA SER A 318 5.88 11.14 -18.93
C SER A 318 5.38 12.27 -18.05
N VAL A 319 4.97 11.94 -16.80
CA VAL A 319 4.44 12.90 -15.85
C VAL A 319 5.50 13.25 -14.82
N ASP A 320 5.76 14.53 -14.65
CA ASP A 320 6.55 15.06 -13.54
C ASP A 320 5.80 14.81 -12.23
N ARG A 321 6.49 14.20 -11.24
CA ARG A 321 5.93 13.93 -9.92
C ARG A 321 5.34 15.17 -9.23
N ASN A 322 5.94 16.33 -9.46
CA ASN A 322 5.50 17.59 -8.87
C ASN A 322 4.20 18.13 -9.49
N LYS A 323 3.79 17.62 -10.66
CA LYS A 323 2.61 18.04 -11.40
C LYS A 323 1.50 16.99 -11.41
N ILE A 324 1.65 15.91 -10.65
CA ILE A 324 0.64 14.84 -10.59
C ILE A 324 -0.74 15.39 -10.15
N SER A 325 -0.74 16.32 -9.20
CA SER A 325 -1.99 16.94 -8.69
C SER A 325 -2.75 17.80 -9.71
N GLU A 326 -2.10 18.19 -10.80
CA GLU A 326 -2.72 18.94 -11.89
C GLU A 326 -3.51 18.04 -12.87
N LEU A 327 -3.29 16.70 -12.75
CA LEU A 327 -3.93 15.73 -13.63
C LEU A 327 -5.39 15.45 -13.21
N ALA A 328 -6.17 14.90 -14.15
CA ALA A 328 -7.53 14.47 -13.86
C ALA A 328 -7.54 13.34 -12.83
N LYS A 329 -8.06 13.58 -11.65
CA LYS A 329 -8.25 12.60 -10.59
C LYS A 329 -9.32 11.59 -10.98
N VAL A 330 -9.01 10.31 -10.95
CA VAL A 330 -9.91 9.23 -11.34
C VAL A 330 -10.43 8.42 -10.16
N LYS A 331 -9.65 8.35 -9.07
CA LYS A 331 -10.02 7.59 -7.88
C LYS A 331 -9.35 8.18 -6.64
N GLU A 332 -10.03 8.05 -5.50
CA GLU A 332 -9.49 8.38 -4.19
C GLU A 332 -9.83 7.28 -3.19
N LYS A 333 -8.87 6.89 -2.35
CA LYS A 333 -9.09 5.98 -1.23
C LYS A 333 -8.62 6.65 0.06
N LYS A 334 -9.52 6.80 1.01
CA LYS A 334 -9.21 7.37 2.33
C LYS A 334 -9.13 6.25 3.36
N ILE A 335 -8.09 6.29 4.19
CA ILE A 335 -7.83 5.34 5.26
C ILE A 335 -7.46 6.12 6.50
N ASN A 336 -8.23 5.94 7.58
CA ASN A 336 -7.91 6.52 8.88
C ASN A 336 -7.08 5.51 9.69
N ILE A 337 -5.91 5.91 10.16
CA ILE A 337 -4.95 5.07 10.87
C ILE A 337 -4.84 5.57 12.30
N VAL A 338 -5.09 4.69 13.27
CA VAL A 338 -4.97 4.99 14.69
C VAL A 338 -3.54 4.72 15.15
N VAL A 339 -2.91 5.72 15.76
CA VAL A 339 -1.57 5.61 16.33
C VAL A 339 -1.67 5.41 17.84
N ARG A 340 -1.07 4.34 18.35
CA ARG A 340 -1.09 3.97 19.77
C ARG A 340 0.25 4.23 20.44
N GLY A 341 0.18 4.41 21.77
CA GLY A 341 1.39 4.47 22.62
C GLY A 341 1.75 5.86 23.06
N ASP A 342 0.94 6.88 22.74
CA ASP A 342 1.07 8.18 23.41
C ASP A 342 0.47 8.14 24.81
N ILE A 343 1.14 8.78 25.76
CA ILE A 343 0.63 8.95 27.11
C ILE A 343 -0.12 10.27 27.15
N LYS A 344 -1.43 10.19 27.41
CA LYS A 344 -2.27 11.36 27.58
C LYS A 344 -2.45 11.68 29.06
N VAL A 345 -2.44 12.97 29.35
CA VAL A 345 -2.75 13.51 30.68
C VAL A 345 -3.99 14.37 30.54
N SER A 346 -5.01 14.03 31.31
CA SER A 346 -6.26 14.79 31.31
C SER A 346 -6.67 15.18 32.74
N SER A 347 -7.36 16.30 32.84
CA SER A 347 -7.88 16.80 34.13
C SER A 347 -9.40 16.66 34.14
N SER A 348 -9.94 16.22 35.26
CA SER A 348 -11.38 16.06 35.43
C SER A 348 -11.87 16.51 36.79
N VAL A 349 -13.13 16.93 36.90
CA VAL A 349 -13.80 17.31 38.13
C VAL A 349 -15.06 16.48 38.31
N GLY A 350 -15.30 16.04 39.53
CA GLY A 350 -16.45 15.19 39.78
C GLY A 350 -16.69 14.88 41.24
N LEU A 351 -17.52 13.90 41.50
CA LEU A 351 -17.88 13.43 42.84
C LEU A 351 -17.09 12.18 43.20
N ALA A 352 -16.56 12.15 44.41
CA ALA A 352 -16.02 10.97 45.05
C ALA A 352 -16.80 10.59 46.29
N PHE A 353 -16.92 9.32 46.54
CA PHE A 353 -17.45 8.76 47.76
C PHE A 353 -16.32 8.04 48.46
N THR A 354 -15.92 8.57 49.63
CA THR A 354 -14.83 8.02 50.42
C THR A 354 -15.35 7.25 51.61
N LYS A 355 -14.64 6.17 51.94
CA LYS A 355 -14.88 5.38 53.15
C LYS A 355 -13.60 5.18 53.88
N PHE A 356 -13.51 5.71 55.10
CA PHE A 356 -12.42 5.48 56.04
C PHE A 356 -12.72 4.33 57.00
N GLN A 357 -11.70 3.76 57.61
CA GLN A 357 -11.87 2.65 58.55
C GLN A 357 -12.62 3.05 59.80
N THR A 358 -12.34 4.27 60.30
CA THR A 358 -12.96 4.87 61.45
C THR A 358 -13.71 6.14 61.04
N THR A 359 -15.01 6.07 61.07
CA THR A 359 -15.92 7.20 60.78
C THR A 359 -16.89 7.38 61.98
N ASP A 360 -16.32 7.41 63.19
CA ASP A 360 -17.12 7.52 64.40
C ASP A 360 -17.44 8.98 64.70
N GLU A 361 -18.70 9.33 64.89
CA GLU A 361 -19.14 10.54 65.54
C GLU A 361 -19.15 10.29 67.03
N PHE A 362 -18.55 11.19 67.80
CA PHE A 362 -18.54 11.10 69.25
C PHE A 362 -19.63 11.95 69.83
N ILE A 363 -20.49 11.36 70.68
CA ILE A 363 -21.52 12.04 71.41
C ILE A 363 -21.35 11.79 72.91
N TYR A 364 -21.74 12.77 73.71
CA TYR A 364 -21.81 12.61 75.14
C TYR A 364 -23.23 12.35 75.58
N ARG A 365 -23.45 11.16 76.11
CA ARG A 365 -24.77 10.71 76.54
C ARG A 365 -24.63 9.82 77.75
N ASP A 366 -25.56 9.95 78.68
CA ASP A 366 -25.61 9.15 79.91
C ASP A 366 -24.31 9.22 80.74
N SER A 367 -23.71 10.43 80.78
CA SER A 367 -22.45 10.71 81.48
C SER A 367 -21.23 9.97 80.91
N ALA A 368 -21.28 9.49 79.67
CA ALA A 368 -20.20 8.78 78.99
C ALA A 368 -20.05 9.24 77.55
N ILE A 369 -18.83 9.17 77.02
CA ILE A 369 -18.50 9.40 75.63
C ILE A 369 -18.90 8.10 74.86
N MET A 370 -19.78 8.23 73.92
CA MET A 370 -20.20 7.15 73.05
C MET A 370 -19.81 7.41 71.58
N SER A 371 -19.55 6.35 70.85
CA SER A 371 -19.35 6.39 69.41
C SER A 371 -20.64 6.00 68.70
N ILE A 372 -21.05 6.83 67.75
CA ILE A 372 -22.09 6.47 66.80
C ILE A 372 -21.38 6.20 65.46
N SER A 373 -21.58 5.00 64.91
CA SER A 373 -21.04 4.67 63.58
C SER A 373 -21.62 5.65 62.58
N GLY A 374 -20.79 6.53 62.01
CA GLY A 374 -21.16 7.46 60.98
C GLY A 374 -21.52 6.76 59.64
N SER A 375 -21.97 7.52 58.68
CA SER A 375 -22.34 6.99 57.37
C SER A 375 -21.12 6.34 56.71
N SER A 376 -21.32 5.20 56.11
CA SER A 376 -20.22 4.39 55.51
C SER A 376 -19.53 5.06 54.35
N PHE A 377 -20.11 6.10 53.73
CA PHE A 377 -19.54 6.84 52.61
C PHE A 377 -19.75 8.35 52.74
N SER A 378 -18.68 9.12 52.66
CA SER A 378 -18.71 10.58 52.64
C SER A 378 -18.60 11.11 51.21
N PRO A 379 -19.57 11.93 50.75
CA PRO A 379 -19.47 12.54 49.41
C PRO A 379 -18.47 13.71 49.44
N ASN A 380 -17.62 13.76 48.42
CA ASN A 380 -16.59 14.78 48.23
C ASN A 380 -16.65 15.35 46.82
N LEU A 381 -16.37 16.63 46.66
CA LEU A 381 -16.07 17.21 45.36
C LEU A 381 -14.57 17.04 45.10
N GLY A 382 -14.23 16.36 44.02
CA GLY A 382 -12.86 16.01 43.69
C GLY A 382 -12.41 16.56 42.34
N ALA A 383 -11.11 16.93 42.28
CA ALA A 383 -10.39 17.25 41.06
C ALA A 383 -9.32 16.16 40.85
N TYR A 384 -9.24 15.64 39.63
CA TYR A 384 -8.39 14.50 39.27
C TYR A 384 -7.50 14.81 38.09
N VAL A 385 -6.32 14.24 38.10
CA VAL A 385 -5.42 14.11 36.95
C VAL A 385 -5.34 12.66 36.55
N ASN A 386 -5.70 12.36 35.31
CA ASN A 386 -5.71 11.02 34.76
C ASN A 386 -4.56 10.86 33.79
N VAL A 387 -3.80 9.78 33.90
CA VAL A 387 -2.68 9.44 33.04
C VAL A 387 -3.00 8.10 32.39
N HIS A 388 -3.15 8.07 31.06
CA HIS A 388 -3.53 6.88 30.34
C HIS A 388 -2.87 6.79 28.96
N PRO A 389 -2.59 5.59 28.44
CA PRO A 389 -2.13 5.40 27.07
C PRO A 389 -3.28 5.65 26.09
N TYR A 390 -3.03 6.43 25.05
CA TYR A 390 -3.98 6.58 23.94
C TYR A 390 -4.11 5.28 23.17
N SER A 391 -5.32 4.80 22.99
CA SER A 391 -5.59 3.52 22.30
C SER A 391 -6.57 3.64 21.14
N GLY A 392 -7.18 4.82 20.92
CA GLY A 392 -8.25 5.01 19.94
C GLY A 392 -9.54 4.21 20.24
N ARG A 393 -9.68 3.70 21.48
CA ARG A 393 -10.86 2.94 21.92
C ARG A 393 -11.77 3.84 22.74
N THR A 394 -13.06 3.50 22.77
CA THR A 394 -14.07 4.17 23.59
C THR A 394 -13.88 3.97 25.10
N LEU A 395 -13.13 2.94 25.50
CA LEU A 395 -12.72 2.69 26.88
C LEU A 395 -11.21 2.71 26.99
N GLN A 396 -10.68 3.61 27.83
CA GLN A 396 -9.26 3.74 28.11
C GLN A 396 -9.03 3.58 29.61
N LEU A 397 -8.06 2.75 29.98
CA LEU A 397 -7.70 2.50 31.37
C LEU A 397 -6.40 3.27 31.69
N GLY A 398 -6.36 3.87 32.89
CA GLY A 398 -5.21 4.66 33.33
C GLY A 398 -5.06 4.72 34.85
N GLY A 399 -4.06 5.47 35.28
CA GLY A 399 -3.89 5.87 36.68
C GLY A 399 -4.56 7.22 36.95
N THR A 400 -4.97 7.44 38.19
CA THR A 400 -5.54 8.70 38.63
C THR A 400 -4.91 9.18 39.93
N PHE A 401 -4.69 10.48 40.03
CA PHE A 401 -4.39 11.21 41.24
C PHE A 401 -5.39 12.33 41.41
N GLY A 402 -5.79 12.62 42.62
CA GLY A 402 -6.76 13.66 42.85
C GLY A 402 -6.72 14.24 44.27
N VAL A 403 -7.41 15.34 44.40
CA VAL A 403 -7.70 15.98 45.69
C VAL A 403 -9.19 16.29 45.75
N GLY A 404 -9.75 16.25 46.94
CA GLY A 404 -11.17 16.56 47.10
C GLY A 404 -11.44 17.15 48.47
N VAL A 405 -12.60 17.84 48.52
CA VAL A 405 -13.15 18.45 49.74
C VAL A 405 -14.47 17.80 50.07
N PRO A 406 -14.70 17.42 51.35
CA PRO A 406 -15.98 16.91 51.77
C PRO A 406 -17.12 17.91 51.51
N LEU A 407 -18.26 17.43 51.08
CA LEU A 407 -19.45 18.26 50.87
C LEU A 407 -20.21 18.53 52.19
N GLN A 408 -19.84 17.86 53.28
CA GLN A 408 -20.40 18.09 54.62
C GLN A 408 -19.77 19.32 55.26
N ALA A 409 -20.60 20.22 55.73
CA ALA A 409 -20.20 21.56 56.15
C ALA A 409 -19.21 21.62 57.36
N ASP A 410 -19.16 20.56 58.14
CA ASP A 410 -18.37 20.53 59.39
C ASP A 410 -16.95 19.98 59.22
N GLN A 411 -16.62 19.40 58.05
CA GLN A 411 -15.30 18.82 57.77
C GLN A 411 -14.46 19.72 56.83
N LYS A 412 -13.60 20.54 57.39
CA LYS A 412 -12.61 21.35 56.64
C LYS A 412 -11.33 20.56 56.32
N SER A 413 -11.47 19.32 55.86
CA SER A 413 -10.34 18.45 55.54
C SER A 413 -10.19 18.26 54.04
N VAL A 414 -8.94 18.16 53.58
CA VAL A 414 -8.66 17.82 52.18
C VAL A 414 -8.32 16.34 52.12
N ASN A 415 -8.99 15.62 51.21
CA ASN A 415 -8.72 14.24 50.93
C ASN A 415 -7.83 14.12 49.69
N MET A 416 -6.87 13.21 49.72
CA MET A 416 -6.03 12.87 48.58
C MET A 416 -6.47 11.51 48.01
N TYR A 417 -6.46 11.38 46.69
CA TYR A 417 -6.89 10.18 45.98
C TYR A 417 -5.76 9.64 45.13
N MET A 418 -5.60 8.33 45.11
CA MET A 418 -4.71 7.61 44.22
C MET A 418 -5.36 6.29 43.80
N GLY A 419 -5.41 6.03 42.49
CA GLY A 419 -6.03 4.80 42.01
C GLY A 419 -5.98 4.59 40.51
N MET A 420 -6.96 3.87 40.05
CA MET A 420 -7.17 3.61 38.63
C MET A 420 -8.34 4.42 38.13
N SER A 421 -8.30 4.76 36.85
CA SER A 421 -9.38 5.41 36.13
C SER A 421 -9.76 4.62 34.89
N ALA A 422 -11.05 4.57 34.61
CA ALA A 422 -11.62 4.09 33.36
C ALA A 422 -12.28 5.29 32.66
N LEU A 423 -11.68 5.73 31.55
CA LEU A 423 -12.17 6.87 30.78
C LEU A 423 -13.08 6.34 29.68
N LEU A 424 -14.28 6.91 29.57
CA LEU A 424 -15.35 6.48 28.68
C LEU A 424 -15.65 7.54 27.62
N GLY A 425 -15.94 7.09 26.40
CA GLY A 425 -16.24 7.93 25.25
C GLY A 425 -15.03 8.19 24.36
N SER A 426 -15.28 8.57 23.11
CA SER A 426 -14.23 8.87 22.12
C SER A 426 -13.28 9.97 22.59
N ASP A 427 -13.80 10.96 23.34
CA ASP A 427 -13.07 12.09 23.86
C ASP A 427 -12.75 11.94 25.36
N SER A 428 -12.89 10.72 25.93
CA SER A 428 -12.66 10.48 27.37
C SER A 428 -13.42 11.43 28.29
N ARG A 429 -14.67 11.75 27.93
CA ARG A 429 -15.48 12.79 28.63
C ARG A 429 -15.88 12.42 30.03
N VAL A 430 -16.10 11.15 30.28
CA VAL A 430 -16.50 10.63 31.59
C VAL A 430 -15.42 9.71 32.09
N ALA A 431 -15.02 9.87 33.34
CA ALA A 431 -14.08 8.98 34.01
C ALA A 431 -14.71 8.41 35.29
N VAL A 432 -14.51 7.10 35.45
CA VAL A 432 -14.84 6.39 36.70
C VAL A 432 -13.53 6.08 37.39
N HIS A 433 -13.46 6.38 38.68
CA HIS A 433 -12.27 6.23 39.50
C HIS A 433 -12.51 5.27 40.64
N ALA A 434 -11.48 4.51 41.00
CA ALA A 434 -11.51 3.67 42.20
C ALA A 434 -10.08 3.53 42.76
N GLY A 435 -9.93 3.54 44.05
CA GLY A 435 -8.62 3.42 44.66
C GLY A 435 -8.56 3.70 46.15
N ALA A 436 -7.37 4.11 46.61
CA ALA A 436 -7.11 4.50 47.97
C ALA A 436 -7.30 6.02 48.17
N SER A 437 -7.87 6.40 49.29
CA SER A 437 -7.96 7.76 49.76
C SER A 437 -7.11 7.93 51.02
N LEU A 438 -6.56 9.13 51.22
CA LEU A 438 -5.89 9.54 52.43
C LEU A 438 -6.54 10.85 52.90
N GLY A 439 -7.16 10.83 54.08
CA GLY A 439 -7.88 12.01 54.62
C GLY A 439 -7.73 12.14 56.10
N GLN A 440 -8.18 13.26 56.59
CA GLN A 440 -8.22 13.50 58.06
C GLN A 440 -9.55 13.03 58.60
N VAL A 441 -9.51 12.17 59.61
CA VAL A 441 -10.63 11.74 60.42
C VAL A 441 -10.49 12.23 61.83
N GLN A 442 -11.62 12.47 62.47
CA GLN A 442 -11.62 12.86 63.87
C GLN A 442 -11.53 11.63 64.76
N LYS A 443 -10.58 11.64 65.73
CA LYS A 443 -10.47 10.63 66.79
C LYS A 443 -10.52 11.35 68.13
N LEU A 444 -10.87 10.61 69.19
CA LEU A 444 -10.84 11.13 70.54
C LEU A 444 -9.48 11.75 70.89
N GLY A 445 -9.52 12.81 71.61
CA GLY A 445 -8.32 13.49 72.11
C GLY A 445 -7.50 12.61 73.06
N ALA A 446 -6.23 12.93 73.23
CA ALA A 446 -5.37 12.17 74.14
C ALA A 446 -5.92 12.20 75.57
N GLY A 447 -6.03 11.01 76.15
CA GLY A 447 -6.55 10.86 77.52
C GLY A 447 -8.01 10.53 77.67
N TYR A 448 -8.76 10.46 76.55
CA TYR A 448 -10.18 10.04 76.53
C TYR A 448 -10.36 8.73 75.81
N ASN A 449 -11.20 7.83 76.35
CA ASN A 449 -11.63 6.59 75.73
C ASN A 449 -13.16 6.55 75.69
N LEU A 450 -13.68 5.64 74.89
CA LEU A 450 -15.12 5.38 74.87
C LEU A 450 -15.55 4.90 76.27
N GLY A 451 -16.63 5.45 76.79
CA GLY A 451 -17.14 5.18 78.12
C GLY A 451 -16.64 6.16 79.22
N ASP A 452 -15.64 7.02 78.93
CA ASP A 452 -15.14 7.97 79.88
C ASP A 452 -16.15 9.12 80.07
N ALA A 453 -16.18 9.68 81.27
CA ALA A 453 -16.87 10.94 81.57
C ALA A 453 -15.98 12.11 81.11
N LEU A 454 -16.63 13.24 80.71
CA LEU A 454 -15.88 14.49 80.45
C LEU A 454 -15.26 14.97 81.75
N LEU A 455 -14.02 15.47 81.63
CA LEU A 455 -13.32 16.09 82.77
C LEU A 455 -14.04 17.38 83.20
N PRO A 456 -14.06 17.69 84.49
CA PRO A 456 -14.64 18.91 84.96
C PRO A 456 -14.05 20.14 84.26
N GLY A 457 -14.87 20.90 83.55
CA GLY A 457 -14.45 22.09 82.79
C GLY A 457 -14.50 21.91 81.26
N ASP A 458 -14.57 20.69 80.74
CA ASP A 458 -14.73 20.42 79.31
C ASP A 458 -16.19 20.56 78.88
N LEU A 459 -16.48 21.50 78.00
CA LEU A 459 -17.81 21.75 77.45
C LEU A 459 -18.11 20.93 76.18
N THR A 460 -17.06 20.42 75.58
CA THR A 460 -17.14 19.65 74.30
C THR A 460 -16.21 18.46 74.37
N ILE A 461 -16.54 17.38 73.64
CA ILE A 461 -15.70 16.21 73.55
C ILE A 461 -14.39 16.58 72.83
N PRO A 462 -13.22 16.46 73.50
CA PRO A 462 -11.94 16.73 72.82
C PRO A 462 -11.70 15.76 71.74
N THR A 463 -11.50 16.26 70.50
CA THR A 463 -11.15 15.47 69.32
C THR A 463 -9.84 15.94 68.70
N ARG A 464 -9.16 15.06 68.00
CA ARG A 464 -7.94 15.36 67.23
C ARG A 464 -8.09 14.84 65.79
N ASN A 465 -7.58 15.58 64.83
CA ASN A 465 -7.53 15.15 63.45
C ASN A 465 -6.33 14.19 63.22
N VAL A 466 -6.57 13.03 62.67
CA VAL A 466 -5.57 12.01 62.35
C VAL A 466 -5.68 11.64 60.91
N TRP A 467 -4.56 11.56 60.17
CA TRP A 467 -4.53 11.04 58.79
C TRP A 467 -4.79 9.56 58.81
N GLU A 468 -5.80 9.14 58.00
CA GLU A 468 -6.20 7.74 57.86
C GLU A 468 -6.35 7.35 56.41
N TRP A 469 -5.98 6.11 56.13
CA TRP A 469 -6.23 5.52 54.82
C TRP A 469 -7.68 5.02 54.71
N GLY A 470 -8.26 5.28 53.52
CA GLY A 470 -9.60 4.78 53.19
C GLY A 470 -9.61 4.30 51.75
N THR A 471 -10.81 4.02 51.29
CA THR A 471 -11.07 3.70 49.90
C THR A 471 -11.99 4.75 49.28
N PHE A 472 -11.90 4.93 47.96
CA PHE A 472 -12.83 5.82 47.26
C PHE A 472 -13.30 5.19 45.94
N ILE A 473 -14.48 5.62 45.57
CA ILE A 473 -15.05 5.44 44.23
C ILE A 473 -15.56 6.80 43.76
N GLY A 474 -15.36 7.13 42.47
CA GLY A 474 -15.74 8.46 41.96
C GLY A 474 -16.14 8.43 40.50
N VAL A 475 -16.89 9.44 40.13
CA VAL A 475 -17.24 9.74 38.73
C VAL A 475 -16.91 11.20 38.45
N SER A 476 -16.20 11.45 37.38
CA SER A 476 -15.80 12.80 37.01
C SER A 476 -16.02 13.07 35.53
N PHE A 477 -16.05 14.33 35.17
CA PHE A 477 -16.15 14.81 33.81
C PHE A 477 -14.83 15.50 33.44
N ASN A 478 -14.31 15.14 32.31
CA ASN A 478 -13.09 15.74 31.77
C ASN A 478 -13.37 17.22 31.44
N ILE A 479 -12.53 18.11 31.95
CA ILE A 479 -12.60 19.51 31.58
C ILE A 479 -11.95 19.63 30.22
N ALA A 480 -12.79 19.62 29.16
CA ALA A 480 -12.30 19.86 27.82
C ALA A 480 -11.56 21.19 27.78
N LYS A 481 -10.30 21.17 27.40
CA LYS A 481 -9.58 22.39 27.05
C LYS A 481 -10.35 23.02 25.88
N THR A 482 -11.06 24.10 26.13
CA THR A 482 -11.54 24.98 25.05
C THR A 482 -10.27 25.48 24.36
N GLY A 483 -9.98 24.93 23.18
CA GLY A 483 -8.84 25.33 22.38
C GLY A 483 -8.90 26.82 22.08
N SER A 484 -7.80 27.47 22.34
CA SER A 484 -7.47 28.77 21.79
C SER A 484 -6.87 28.61 20.42
#